data_99c3b51fa93efdccb493cdd79af2b260
#
_entry.id   99c3b51fa93efdccb493cdd79af2b260
#
_cell.length_a   1.000
_cell.length_b   1.000
_cell.length_c   1.000
_cell.angle_alpha   90.00
_cell.angle_beta   90.00
_cell.angle_gamma   90.00
#
_symmetry.space_group_name_H-M   'P 1'
#
loop_
_entity.id
_entity.type
_entity.pdbx_description
1 polymer ?
#
loop_
_entity_poly.entity_id
_entity_poly.type
_entity_poly.pdbx_seq_one_letter_code
_entity_poly.pdbx_strand_id
1 'polypeptide(L)'
;MKTILVLHTGGTISMSKVAGGSVAPNKKNPLMEQEALFSGKVHLVVEDIFNIPSPHMTLERMFQLKERIQKAYSEPIDGVVITHGTDTLEETAYFLDITLEKKIPIVLTGAMRSSNEIGSDGLYNFISAIWTACSDESYDKGVLVVMNDEIHTARYVTKTHTTXXXXELLNTPETDGLVIEALGAGNLPPETLPALQKMLDNGIPVVLVSRCSNGIAEDIYDYAGGGVGLKKMGVVFARGLNGPKARIRLIVGLNSEKNPAELKEFLEQ
;
A
#
# COMPACT_ATOMS: atom_id res chain seq x y z
N MET A 1 -18.70 6.60 -27.20
CA MET A 1 -17.35 6.62 -26.61
C MET A 1 -17.51 6.99 -25.15
N LYS A 2 -17.01 6.15 -24.22
CA LYS A 2 -17.12 6.43 -22.77
C LYS A 2 -15.96 7.31 -22.32
N THR A 3 -16.21 8.18 -21.35
CA THR A 3 -15.20 9.06 -20.73
C THR A 3 -14.89 8.54 -19.34
N ILE A 4 -13.64 8.19 -19.09
CA ILE A 4 -13.19 7.66 -17.81
C ILE A 4 -12.26 8.67 -17.13
N LEU A 5 -12.61 9.05 -15.92
CA LEU A 5 -11.74 9.85 -15.06
C LEU A 5 -10.70 8.93 -14.42
N VAL A 6 -9.43 9.22 -14.65
CA VAL A 6 -8.32 8.48 -14.06
C VAL A 6 -7.69 9.34 -12.96
N LEU A 7 -7.70 8.85 -11.73
CA LEU A 7 -7.10 9.53 -10.58
C LEU A 7 -5.85 8.75 -10.15
N HIS A 8 -4.69 9.33 -10.36
CA HIS A 8 -3.43 8.73 -9.89
C HIS A 8 -3.11 9.18 -8.48
N THR A 9 -2.86 8.22 -7.58
CA THR A 9 -2.47 8.51 -6.19
C THR A 9 -1.01 8.14 -5.89
N GLY A 10 -0.32 7.50 -6.83
CA GLY A 10 1.05 6.99 -6.64
C GLY A 10 1.08 5.48 -6.51
N GLY A 11 1.94 4.99 -5.61
CA GLY A 11 2.12 3.55 -5.40
C GLY A 11 3.08 2.90 -6.40
N THR A 12 3.37 1.61 -6.23
CA THR A 12 4.34 0.85 -7.04
C THR A 12 4.06 0.92 -8.54
N ILE A 13 2.79 1.05 -8.92
CA ILE A 13 2.37 1.20 -10.33
C ILE A 13 3.00 2.44 -11.00
N SER A 14 3.34 3.47 -10.20
CA SER A 14 3.99 4.70 -10.68
C SER A 14 5.43 4.86 -10.14
N MET A 15 6.02 3.79 -9.59
CA MET A 15 7.38 3.79 -9.04
C MET A 15 8.34 3.02 -9.96
N SER A 16 9.64 3.28 -9.79
CA SER A 16 10.71 2.57 -10.52
C SER A 16 11.81 2.12 -9.57
N LYS A 17 12.46 1.03 -9.94
CA LYS A 17 13.72 0.63 -9.30
C LYS A 17 14.82 1.62 -9.70
N VAL A 18 15.52 2.11 -8.68
CA VAL A 18 16.66 3.04 -8.86
C VAL A 18 17.98 2.29 -8.67
N ALA A 19 19.09 2.98 -8.92
CA ALA A 19 20.43 2.42 -8.72
C ALA A 19 20.57 1.98 -7.25
N GLY A 20 21.00 0.74 -7.03
CA GLY A 20 21.06 0.15 -5.69
C GLY A 20 19.89 -0.79 -5.36
N GLY A 21 18.89 -0.88 -6.23
CA GLY A 21 17.81 -1.88 -6.15
C GLY A 21 16.57 -1.47 -5.37
N SER A 22 16.59 -0.31 -4.68
CA SER A 22 15.40 0.19 -3.97
C SER A 22 14.35 0.75 -4.95
N VAL A 23 13.12 0.87 -4.49
CA VAL A 23 11.98 1.37 -5.29
C VAL A 23 11.58 2.76 -4.79
N ALA A 24 11.43 3.72 -5.70
CA ALA A 24 11.10 5.11 -5.38
C ALA A 24 10.07 5.67 -6.36
N PRO A 25 9.25 6.65 -5.93
CA PRO A 25 8.27 7.29 -6.81
C PRO A 25 8.94 8.00 -7.99
N ASN A 26 8.35 7.85 -9.18
CA ASN A 26 8.80 8.56 -10.39
C ASN A 26 8.42 10.04 -10.31
N LYS A 27 9.23 10.90 -10.93
CA LYS A 27 8.90 12.33 -11.07
C LYS A 27 7.71 12.55 -12.01
N LYS A 28 7.52 11.66 -12.98
CA LYS A 28 6.40 11.68 -13.92
C LYS A 28 5.79 10.28 -13.97
N ASN A 29 4.48 10.21 -13.85
CA ASN A 29 3.74 8.95 -13.84
C ASN A 29 3.80 8.32 -15.25
N PRO A 30 4.32 7.07 -15.40
CA PRO A 30 4.43 6.43 -16.71
C PRO A 30 3.07 6.09 -17.36
N LEU A 31 1.97 6.17 -16.60
CA LEU A 31 0.62 5.90 -17.13
C LEU A 31 -0.08 7.12 -17.75
N MET A 32 0.50 8.32 -17.62
CA MET A 32 -0.13 9.57 -18.07
C MET A 32 -0.40 9.64 -19.57
N GLU A 33 0.34 8.92 -20.39
CA GLU A 33 0.30 9.04 -21.85
C GLU A 33 -0.25 7.76 -22.51
N GLN A 34 -1.12 7.01 -21.82
CA GLN A 34 -1.58 5.71 -22.30
C GLN A 34 -2.91 5.74 -23.07
N GLU A 35 -3.50 6.92 -23.33
CA GLU A 35 -4.79 7.04 -24.04
C GLU A 35 -4.76 6.37 -25.42
N ALA A 36 -3.62 6.42 -26.11
CA ALA A 36 -3.44 5.80 -27.42
C ALA A 36 -3.75 4.30 -27.45
N LEU A 37 -3.60 3.61 -26.30
CA LEU A 37 -3.88 2.18 -26.18
C LEU A 37 -5.37 1.84 -26.37
N PHE A 38 -6.25 2.81 -26.20
CA PHE A 38 -7.71 2.59 -26.26
C PHE A 38 -8.32 2.93 -27.63
N SER A 39 -7.48 3.35 -28.60
CA SER A 39 -7.81 3.46 -30.04
C SER A 39 -9.14 4.16 -30.32
N GLY A 40 -9.41 5.29 -29.66
CA GLY A 40 -10.62 6.08 -29.86
C GLY A 40 -11.91 5.47 -29.30
N LYS A 41 -11.83 4.36 -28.57
CA LYS A 41 -13.01 3.75 -27.92
C LYS A 41 -13.30 4.35 -26.55
N VAL A 42 -12.27 4.86 -25.88
CA VAL A 42 -12.37 5.47 -24.54
C VAL A 42 -11.62 6.79 -24.55
N HIS A 43 -12.22 7.82 -23.97
CA HIS A 43 -11.56 9.09 -23.68
C HIS A 43 -11.13 9.11 -22.21
N LEU A 44 -9.86 9.44 -21.95
CA LEU A 44 -9.33 9.48 -20.58
C LEU A 44 -9.16 10.94 -20.13
N VAL A 45 -9.75 11.27 -19.01
CA VAL A 45 -9.48 12.53 -18.27
C VAL A 45 -8.56 12.13 -17.11
N VAL A 46 -7.29 12.55 -17.18
CA VAL A 46 -6.27 12.05 -16.25
C VAL A 46 -5.83 13.15 -15.28
N GLU A 47 -5.84 12.83 -13.98
CA GLU A 47 -5.42 13.74 -12.91
C GLU A 47 -4.44 13.04 -11.98
N ASP A 48 -3.29 13.66 -11.72
CA ASP A 48 -2.37 13.28 -10.63
C ASP A 48 -2.87 13.99 -9.36
N ILE A 49 -3.67 13.28 -8.56
CA ILE A 49 -4.21 13.87 -7.32
C ILE A 49 -3.19 13.77 -6.17
N PHE A 50 -2.41 12.69 -6.15
CA PHE A 50 -1.29 12.50 -5.22
C PHE A 50 -0.16 11.78 -5.95
N ASN A 51 1.04 11.80 -5.38
CA ASN A 51 2.16 10.94 -5.79
C ASN A 51 2.85 10.40 -4.54
N ILE A 52 2.18 9.47 -3.84
CA ILE A 52 2.62 8.95 -2.54
C ILE A 52 2.70 7.42 -2.54
N PRO A 53 3.59 6.83 -1.74
CA PRO A 53 3.46 5.41 -1.37
C PRO A 53 2.19 5.23 -0.53
N SER A 54 1.51 4.10 -0.71
CA SER A 54 0.20 3.91 -0.06
C SER A 54 0.21 3.86 1.47
N PRO A 55 1.32 3.49 2.17
CA PRO A 55 1.36 3.69 3.63
C PRO A 55 1.20 5.15 4.08
N HIS A 56 1.34 6.11 3.16
CA HIS A 56 1.14 7.53 3.44
C HIS A 56 -0.31 8.00 3.16
N MET A 57 -1.21 7.08 2.76
CA MET A 57 -2.63 7.40 2.56
C MET A 57 -3.29 7.64 3.92
N THR A 58 -3.90 8.81 4.08
CA THR A 58 -4.61 9.20 5.32
C THR A 58 -6.12 9.30 5.06
N LEU A 59 -6.91 9.29 6.11
CA LEU A 59 -8.38 9.51 5.98
C LEU A 59 -8.68 10.83 5.27
N GLU A 60 -7.92 11.89 5.56
CA GLU A 60 -8.09 13.19 4.89
C GLU A 60 -7.92 13.05 3.37
N ARG A 61 -6.90 12.32 2.92
CA ARG A 61 -6.67 12.07 1.49
C ARG A 61 -7.77 11.19 0.88
N MET A 62 -8.29 10.22 1.64
CA MET A 62 -9.44 9.43 1.19
C MET A 62 -10.67 10.32 1.02
N PHE A 63 -10.89 11.29 1.91
CA PHE A 63 -11.97 12.28 1.77
C PHE A 63 -11.76 13.16 0.53
N GLN A 64 -10.53 13.59 0.24
CA GLN A 64 -10.24 14.36 -0.98
C GLN A 64 -10.56 13.55 -2.25
N LEU A 65 -10.21 12.26 -2.28
CA LEU A 65 -10.61 11.34 -3.36
C LEU A 65 -12.12 11.27 -3.50
N LYS A 66 -12.81 11.06 -2.37
CA LYS A 66 -14.28 11.00 -2.34
C LYS A 66 -14.89 12.27 -2.94
N GLU A 67 -14.45 13.46 -2.50
CA GLU A 67 -14.95 14.75 -2.99
C GLU A 67 -14.73 14.90 -4.51
N ARG A 68 -13.54 14.51 -5.01
CA ARG A 68 -13.28 14.55 -6.45
C ARG A 68 -14.22 13.62 -7.22
N ILE A 69 -14.48 12.41 -6.71
CA ILE A 69 -15.41 11.46 -7.33
C ILE A 69 -16.84 11.99 -7.30
N GLN A 70 -17.28 12.57 -6.18
CA GLN A 70 -18.62 13.17 -6.08
C GLN A 70 -18.81 14.31 -7.10
N LYS A 71 -17.76 15.11 -7.34
CA LYS A 71 -17.79 16.16 -8.37
C LYS A 71 -17.97 15.53 -9.75
N ALA A 72 -17.33 14.39 -10.03
CA ALA A 72 -17.46 13.69 -11.31
C ALA A 72 -18.91 13.27 -11.64
N TYR A 73 -19.76 13.08 -10.64
CA TYR A 73 -21.18 12.75 -10.86
C TYR A 73 -21.95 13.84 -11.61
N SER A 74 -21.46 15.08 -11.61
CA SER A 74 -22.07 16.22 -12.34
C SER A 74 -21.27 16.59 -13.60
N GLU A 75 -20.23 15.84 -13.92
CA GLU A 75 -19.40 16.02 -15.12
C GLU A 75 -19.76 14.94 -16.16
N PRO A 76 -19.38 15.09 -17.43
CA PRO A 76 -19.62 14.05 -18.45
C PRO A 76 -18.62 12.90 -18.30
N ILE A 77 -18.66 12.23 -17.14
CA ILE A 77 -17.78 11.10 -16.74
C ILE A 77 -18.66 9.85 -16.62
N ASP A 78 -18.29 8.79 -17.31
CA ASP A 78 -19.00 7.52 -17.32
C ASP A 78 -18.47 6.51 -16.28
N GLY A 79 -17.24 6.74 -15.78
CA GLY A 79 -16.64 5.87 -14.77
C GLY A 79 -15.35 6.45 -14.23
N VAL A 80 -14.87 5.90 -13.11
CA VAL A 80 -13.62 6.37 -12.45
C VAL A 80 -12.67 5.18 -12.29
N VAL A 81 -11.39 5.40 -12.61
CA VAL A 81 -10.30 4.45 -12.30
C VAL A 81 -9.30 5.15 -11.39
N ILE A 82 -8.93 4.49 -10.30
CA ILE A 82 -7.95 5.02 -9.34
C ILE A 82 -6.75 4.09 -9.33
N THR A 83 -5.55 4.61 -9.66
CA THR A 83 -4.32 3.84 -9.46
C THR A 83 -3.78 4.11 -8.05
N HIS A 84 -3.42 3.06 -7.34
CA HIS A 84 -3.13 3.11 -5.90
C HIS A 84 -2.02 2.12 -5.55
N GLY A 85 -1.27 2.42 -4.50
CA GLY A 85 -0.31 1.46 -3.96
C GLY A 85 -1.02 0.35 -3.20
N THR A 86 -0.58 -0.88 -3.39
CA THR A 86 -1.30 -2.08 -2.93
C THR A 86 -1.34 -2.27 -1.41
N ASP A 87 -0.46 -1.60 -0.65
CA ASP A 87 -0.39 -1.80 0.81
C ASP A 87 -1.68 -1.37 1.53
N THR A 88 -2.32 -0.27 1.08
CA THR A 88 -3.57 0.23 1.70
C THR A 88 -4.71 0.39 0.68
N LEU A 89 -4.58 -0.21 -0.50
CA LEU A 89 -5.59 -0.15 -1.56
C LEU A 89 -6.96 -0.64 -1.04
N GLU A 90 -6.97 -1.75 -0.30
CA GLU A 90 -8.21 -2.34 0.25
C GLU A 90 -8.94 -1.38 1.20
N GLU A 91 -8.17 -0.61 1.97
CA GLU A 91 -8.73 0.35 2.94
C GLU A 91 -9.39 1.53 2.20
N THR A 92 -8.69 2.07 1.19
CA THR A 92 -9.22 3.15 0.34
C THR A 92 -10.44 2.66 -0.44
N ALA A 93 -10.39 1.46 -1.03
CA ALA A 93 -11.51 0.88 -1.76
C ALA A 93 -12.74 0.74 -0.87
N TYR A 94 -12.57 0.18 0.33
CA TYR A 94 -13.70 -0.02 1.25
C TYR A 94 -14.25 1.32 1.77
N PHE A 95 -13.37 2.28 2.09
CA PHE A 95 -13.80 3.63 2.49
C PHE A 95 -14.69 4.25 1.41
N LEU A 96 -14.27 4.20 0.15
CA LEU A 96 -15.04 4.75 -0.96
C LEU A 96 -16.37 3.99 -1.15
N ASP A 97 -16.34 2.66 -1.00
CA ASP A 97 -17.54 1.81 -1.18
C ASP A 97 -18.66 2.15 -0.19
N ILE A 98 -18.30 2.43 1.07
CA ILE A 98 -19.31 2.71 2.11
C ILE A 98 -19.70 4.20 2.19
N THR A 99 -18.97 5.09 1.49
CA THR A 99 -19.22 6.54 1.59
C THR A 99 -19.69 7.19 0.29
N LEU A 100 -19.67 6.46 -0.83
CA LEU A 100 -20.11 6.98 -2.14
C LEU A 100 -21.41 6.33 -2.61
N GLU A 101 -22.17 7.09 -3.40
CA GLU A 101 -23.34 6.56 -4.13
C GLU A 101 -22.85 5.78 -5.36
N LYS A 102 -23.58 4.74 -5.74
CA LYS A 102 -23.24 3.86 -6.87
C LYS A 102 -23.74 4.41 -8.22
N LYS A 103 -23.41 5.68 -8.51
CA LYS A 103 -23.91 6.37 -9.72
C LYS A 103 -23.17 5.98 -11.00
N ILE A 104 -21.87 5.74 -10.88
CA ILE A 104 -20.99 5.34 -12.00
C ILE A 104 -20.01 4.28 -11.48
N PRO A 105 -19.48 3.40 -12.34
CA PRO A 105 -18.45 2.45 -11.93
C PRO A 105 -17.22 3.14 -11.35
N ILE A 106 -16.73 2.62 -10.22
CA ILE A 106 -15.50 3.09 -9.56
C ILE A 106 -14.59 1.87 -9.38
N VAL A 107 -13.40 1.94 -9.96
CA VAL A 107 -12.47 0.80 -10.01
C VAL A 107 -11.11 1.23 -9.48
N LEU A 108 -10.58 0.51 -8.49
CA LEU A 108 -9.21 0.71 -8.03
C LEU A 108 -8.30 -0.36 -8.64
N THR A 109 -7.05 0.01 -8.89
CA THR A 109 -6.02 -0.92 -9.34
C THR A 109 -4.65 -0.49 -8.83
N GLY A 110 -3.69 -1.39 -8.91
CA GLY A 110 -2.32 -1.14 -8.49
C GLY A 110 -1.34 -2.06 -9.21
N ALA A 111 -0.13 -2.15 -8.69
CA ALA A 111 0.87 -3.07 -9.23
C ALA A 111 1.71 -3.66 -8.11
N MET A 112 2.07 -4.93 -8.27
CA MET A 112 2.98 -5.61 -7.35
C MET A 112 4.45 -5.39 -7.76
N ARG A 113 4.69 -5.09 -9.05
CA ARG A 113 6.04 -4.85 -9.60
C ARG A 113 6.18 -3.42 -10.08
N SER A 114 7.40 -2.87 -9.92
CA SER A 114 7.73 -1.51 -10.36
C SER A 114 7.59 -1.36 -11.88
N SER A 115 7.29 -0.16 -12.33
CA SER A 115 7.00 0.12 -13.74
C SER A 115 8.15 -0.25 -14.70
N ASN A 116 9.40 -0.22 -14.22
CA ASN A 116 10.60 -0.58 -15.02
C ASN A 116 11.10 -2.00 -14.76
N GLU A 117 10.35 -2.83 -14.05
CA GLU A 117 10.69 -4.23 -13.80
C GLU A 117 10.24 -5.12 -14.95
N ILE A 118 11.07 -6.14 -15.30
CA ILE A 118 10.67 -7.15 -16.29
C ILE A 118 9.42 -7.88 -15.75
N GLY A 119 8.37 -7.91 -16.56
CA GLY A 119 7.10 -8.50 -16.15
C GLY A 119 6.25 -7.61 -15.25
N SER A 120 6.47 -6.28 -15.30
CA SER A 120 5.62 -5.32 -14.58
C SER A 120 4.15 -5.55 -14.93
N ASP A 121 3.32 -5.67 -13.89
CA ASP A 121 1.88 -5.92 -14.02
C ASP A 121 1.06 -4.62 -14.11
N GLY A 122 1.68 -3.46 -13.88
CA GLY A 122 0.96 -2.18 -13.73
C GLY A 122 0.16 -1.77 -14.95
N LEU A 123 0.78 -1.81 -16.14
CA LEU A 123 0.10 -1.40 -17.38
C LEU A 123 -1.06 -2.34 -17.70
N TYR A 124 -0.88 -3.63 -17.51
CA TYR A 124 -1.92 -4.62 -17.76
C TYR A 124 -3.10 -4.45 -16.81
N ASN A 125 -2.83 -4.30 -15.52
CA ASN A 125 -3.86 -4.03 -14.50
C ASN A 125 -4.61 -2.72 -14.79
N PHE A 126 -3.89 -1.69 -15.23
CA PHE A 126 -4.49 -0.40 -15.60
C PHE A 126 -5.46 -0.55 -16.78
N ILE A 127 -5.04 -1.23 -17.86
CA ILE A 127 -5.88 -1.49 -19.03
C ILE A 127 -7.15 -2.27 -18.61
N SER A 128 -6.98 -3.31 -17.80
CA SER A 128 -8.10 -4.13 -17.30
C SER A 128 -9.06 -3.30 -16.45
N ALA A 129 -8.54 -2.40 -15.62
CA ALA A 129 -9.37 -1.50 -14.80
C ALA A 129 -10.18 -0.53 -15.68
N ILE A 130 -9.59 0.02 -16.75
CA ILE A 130 -10.30 0.91 -17.69
C ILE A 130 -11.45 0.15 -18.36
N TRP A 131 -11.20 -1.07 -18.87
CA TRP A 131 -12.26 -1.86 -19.51
C TRP A 131 -13.36 -2.26 -18.51
N THR A 132 -12.98 -2.57 -17.26
CA THR A 132 -13.97 -2.83 -16.19
C THR A 132 -14.82 -1.59 -15.93
N ALA A 133 -14.21 -0.40 -15.84
CA ALA A 133 -14.96 0.85 -15.63
C ALA A 133 -15.87 1.18 -16.81
N CYS A 134 -15.52 0.72 -18.01
CA CYS A 134 -16.36 0.90 -19.22
C CYS A 134 -17.53 -0.10 -19.32
N SER A 135 -17.49 -1.18 -18.55
CA SER A 135 -18.52 -2.23 -18.64
C SER A 135 -19.83 -1.79 -17.98
N ASP A 136 -20.93 -2.02 -18.68
CA ASP A 136 -22.26 -1.77 -18.13
C ASP A 136 -22.56 -2.72 -16.96
N GLU A 137 -21.91 -3.88 -16.90
CA GLU A 137 -22.05 -4.84 -15.80
C GLU A 137 -21.43 -4.35 -14.49
N SER A 138 -20.57 -3.31 -14.55
CA SER A 138 -19.91 -2.73 -13.37
C SER A 138 -20.82 -1.75 -12.60
N TYR A 139 -21.95 -1.35 -13.19
CA TYR A 139 -22.92 -0.48 -12.48
C TYR A 139 -23.53 -1.22 -11.31
N ASP A 140 -23.80 -0.52 -10.23
CA ASP A 140 -24.43 -1.01 -8.99
C ASP A 140 -23.62 -2.09 -8.23
N LYS A 141 -22.37 -2.36 -8.64
CA LYS A 141 -21.51 -3.35 -7.95
C LYS A 141 -20.75 -2.77 -6.75
N GLY A 142 -20.89 -1.47 -6.52
CA GLY A 142 -20.05 -0.77 -5.54
C GLY A 142 -18.66 -0.49 -6.10
N VAL A 143 -17.70 -0.28 -5.22
CA VAL A 143 -16.30 -0.06 -5.62
C VAL A 143 -15.65 -1.42 -5.91
N LEU A 144 -15.01 -1.50 -7.07
CA LEU A 144 -14.32 -2.71 -7.54
C LEU A 144 -12.81 -2.54 -7.46
N VAL A 145 -12.12 -3.65 -7.29
CA VAL A 145 -10.65 -3.70 -7.35
C VAL A 145 -10.26 -4.69 -8.43
N VAL A 146 -9.41 -4.26 -9.37
CA VAL A 146 -8.97 -5.10 -10.50
C VAL A 146 -7.48 -5.35 -10.37
N MET A 147 -7.09 -6.61 -10.23
CA MET A 147 -5.70 -7.04 -10.11
C MET A 147 -5.54 -8.43 -10.71
N ASN A 148 -4.51 -8.63 -11.55
CA ASN A 148 -4.11 -9.96 -12.03
C ASN A 148 -5.28 -10.76 -12.65
N ASP A 149 -6.02 -10.15 -13.58
CA ASP A 149 -7.16 -10.75 -14.28
C ASP A 149 -8.39 -11.05 -13.41
N GLU A 150 -8.41 -10.59 -12.17
CA GLU A 150 -9.55 -10.78 -11.27
C GLU A 150 -10.21 -9.46 -10.90
N ILE A 151 -11.53 -9.48 -10.78
CA ILE A 151 -12.34 -8.35 -10.32
C ILE A 151 -12.89 -8.71 -8.93
N HIS A 152 -12.52 -7.94 -7.94
CA HIS A 152 -12.94 -8.12 -6.54
C HIS A 152 -13.87 -6.98 -6.12
N THR A 153 -14.80 -7.28 -5.22
CA THR A 153 -15.53 -6.21 -4.55
C THR A 153 -14.68 -5.64 -3.41
N ALA A 154 -14.80 -4.34 -3.16
CA ALA A 154 -14.08 -3.67 -2.08
C ALA A 154 -14.31 -4.32 -0.70
N ARG A 155 -15.50 -4.90 -0.49
CA ARG A 155 -15.87 -5.55 0.77
C ARG A 155 -15.00 -6.76 1.11
N TYR A 156 -14.56 -7.52 0.10
CA TYR A 156 -13.91 -8.81 0.33
C TYR A 156 -12.45 -8.86 -0.09
N VAL A 157 -12.01 -7.88 -0.90
CA VAL A 157 -10.60 -7.81 -1.30
C VAL A 157 -9.74 -7.54 -0.06
N THR A 158 -8.60 -8.23 0.05
CA THR A 158 -7.71 -8.00 1.19
C THR A 158 -6.27 -8.37 0.86
N LYS A 159 -5.38 -7.59 1.40
CA LYS A 159 -3.94 -7.87 1.50
C LYS A 159 -3.61 -8.16 2.98
N THR A 160 -4.33 -9.04 3.60
CA THR A 160 -4.45 -9.48 5.03
C THR A 160 -3.62 -8.85 6.17
N HIS A 161 -4.31 -8.11 7.05
CA HIS A 161 -4.20 -7.64 8.47
C HIS A 161 -3.10 -6.67 8.90
N THR A 162 -3.39 -5.96 9.95
CA THR A 162 -3.82 -4.76 10.66
C THR A 162 -2.70 -4.15 11.50
N THR A 163 -2.75 -3.12 11.70
CA THR A 163 -2.82 -1.73 12.19
C THR A 163 -1.65 -1.24 13.03
N UNK A 164 -1.53 0.15 13.06
CA UNK A 164 -0.47 0.71 13.75
C UNK A 164 -0.52 1.95 14.51
N UNK A 165 -0.98 2.59 14.84
CA UNK A 165 -0.88 3.80 15.60
C UNK A 165 -0.78 3.64 17.10
N UNK A 166 -0.72 2.75 17.53
CA UNK A 166 -0.55 2.40 18.87
C UNK A 166 0.89 2.31 19.43
N UNK A 167 1.70 2.60 18.74
CA UNK A 167 3.04 2.65 19.10
C UNK A 167 3.39 3.59 20.19
N GLU A 168 2.84 4.73 20.27
CA GLU A 168 3.08 5.65 21.40
C GLU A 168 2.57 5.10 22.75
N LEU A 169 1.42 4.50 22.72
CA LEU A 169 0.82 3.89 23.93
C LEU A 169 1.61 2.67 24.44
N LEU A 170 2.38 2.05 23.58
CA LEU A 170 3.19 0.88 23.93
C LEU A 170 4.60 1.23 24.46
N ASN A 171 4.98 2.52 24.37
CA ASN A 171 6.28 2.97 24.88
C ASN A 171 6.20 3.28 26.38
N THR A 172 6.09 2.21 27.17
CA THR A 172 5.96 2.26 28.64
C THR A 172 7.10 1.48 29.28
N PRO A 173 7.39 1.73 30.59
CA PRO A 173 8.42 0.96 31.30
C PRO A 173 8.15 -0.55 31.38
N GLU A 174 6.90 -0.97 31.16
CA GLU A 174 6.49 -2.37 31.20
C GLU A 174 6.61 -3.07 29.84
N THR A 175 7.00 -2.35 28.78
CA THR A 175 7.15 -2.91 27.43
C THR A 175 8.57 -3.44 27.24
N ASP A 176 8.73 -4.74 27.19
CA ASP A 176 10.02 -5.40 26.97
C ASP A 176 10.41 -5.52 25.49
N GLY A 177 9.44 -5.43 24.58
CA GLY A 177 9.68 -5.53 23.13
C GLY A 177 8.40 -5.38 22.34
N LEU A 178 8.53 -5.09 21.04
CA LEU A 178 7.39 -4.85 20.15
C LEU A 178 7.49 -5.72 18.90
N VAL A 179 6.38 -6.34 18.48
CA VAL A 179 6.26 -6.98 17.17
C VAL A 179 5.24 -6.20 16.34
N ILE A 180 5.62 -5.84 15.13
CA ILE A 180 4.77 -5.10 14.19
C ILE A 180 4.46 -5.97 12.98
N GLU A 181 3.19 -6.15 12.68
CA GLU A 181 2.72 -6.72 11.42
C GLU A 181 2.54 -5.58 10.42
N ALA A 182 3.59 -5.33 9.63
CA ALA A 182 3.73 -4.16 8.75
C ALA A 182 3.00 -4.35 7.40
N LEU A 183 2.79 -3.25 6.72
CA LEU A 183 2.13 -3.18 5.42
C LEU A 183 3.04 -3.76 4.31
N GLY A 184 2.46 -4.59 3.44
CA GLY A 184 3.16 -5.12 2.27
C GLY A 184 4.50 -5.78 2.63
N ALA A 185 5.59 -5.34 1.97
CA ALA A 185 6.94 -5.87 2.18
C ALA A 185 7.64 -5.30 3.43
N GLY A 186 6.90 -4.69 4.37
CA GLY A 186 7.49 -4.19 5.61
C GLY A 186 7.53 -2.67 5.70
N ASN A 187 6.45 -2.01 5.28
CA ASN A 187 6.35 -0.56 5.28
C ASN A 187 5.41 -0.08 6.39
N LEU A 188 5.63 1.11 6.90
CA LEU A 188 4.81 1.74 7.95
C LEU A 188 4.43 3.16 7.56
N PRO A 189 3.31 3.68 8.07
CA PRO A 189 3.00 5.11 7.94
C PRO A 189 4.09 5.97 8.59
N PRO A 190 4.51 7.07 7.95
CA PRO A 190 5.62 7.89 8.49
C PRO A 190 5.33 8.50 9.86
N GLU A 191 4.08 8.67 10.20
CA GLU A 191 3.63 9.19 11.50
C GLU A 191 4.03 8.26 12.65
N THR A 192 4.31 6.98 12.39
CA THR A 192 4.73 6.01 13.41
C THR A 192 6.22 6.13 13.77
N LEU A 193 7.03 6.74 12.88
CA LEU A 193 8.50 6.74 13.03
C LEU A 193 9.00 7.41 14.30
N PRO A 194 8.45 8.56 14.74
CA PRO A 194 8.94 9.16 16.00
C PRO A 194 8.74 8.27 17.22
N ALA A 195 7.58 7.60 17.32
CA ALA A 195 7.31 6.67 18.43
C ALA A 195 8.24 5.45 18.36
N LEU A 196 8.46 4.91 17.17
CA LEU A 196 9.38 3.81 16.94
C LEU A 196 10.82 4.16 17.36
N GLN A 197 11.30 5.33 16.91
CA GLN A 197 12.65 5.79 17.24
C GLN A 197 12.82 5.90 18.77
N LYS A 198 11.83 6.47 19.44
CA LYS A 198 11.85 6.61 20.90
C LYS A 198 11.92 5.24 21.61
N MET A 199 11.21 4.23 21.12
CA MET A 199 11.28 2.86 21.67
C MET A 199 12.68 2.27 21.49
N LEU A 200 13.23 2.40 20.27
CA LEU A 200 14.59 1.90 19.97
C LEU A 200 15.65 2.62 20.81
N ASP A 201 15.53 3.94 20.99
CA ASP A 201 16.44 4.75 21.84
C ASP A 201 16.36 4.31 23.31
N ASN A 202 15.20 3.83 23.75
CA ASN A 202 14.99 3.27 25.10
C ASN A 202 15.49 1.81 25.22
N GLY A 203 16.07 1.27 24.15
CA GLY A 203 16.59 -0.10 24.14
C GLY A 203 15.51 -1.17 23.96
N ILE A 204 14.27 -0.80 23.64
CA ILE A 204 13.16 -1.73 23.41
C ILE A 204 13.33 -2.33 22.00
N PRO A 205 13.57 -3.64 21.84
CA PRO A 205 13.70 -4.24 20.51
C PRO A 205 12.38 -4.23 19.76
N VAL A 206 12.43 -3.80 18.51
CA VAL A 206 11.28 -3.76 17.61
C VAL A 206 11.50 -4.78 16.50
N VAL A 207 10.60 -5.76 16.41
CA VAL A 207 10.63 -6.83 15.42
C VAL A 207 9.51 -6.58 14.40
N LEU A 208 9.82 -6.69 13.13
CA LEU A 208 8.88 -6.44 12.05
C LEU A 208 8.69 -7.69 11.20
N VAL A 209 7.43 -8.04 10.95
CA VAL A 209 7.00 -9.06 9.99
C VAL A 209 5.99 -8.42 9.03
N SER A 210 5.65 -9.09 7.94
CA SER A 210 4.58 -8.61 7.05
C SER A 210 3.21 -9.06 7.57
N ARG A 211 2.21 -8.20 7.41
CA ARG A 211 0.80 -8.58 7.63
C ARG A 211 0.27 -9.49 6.50
N CYS A 212 0.96 -9.56 5.37
CA CYS A 212 0.56 -10.39 4.23
C CYS A 212 0.82 -11.86 4.54
N SER A 213 -0.15 -12.72 4.23
CA SER A 213 -0.04 -14.17 4.44
C SER A 213 1.03 -14.82 3.55
N ASN A 214 1.35 -14.20 2.41
CA ASN A 214 2.34 -14.70 1.46
C ASN A 214 3.41 -13.64 1.22
N GLY A 215 4.65 -14.06 1.20
CA GLY A 215 5.81 -13.18 1.04
C GLY A 215 6.52 -12.93 2.37
N ILE A 216 7.51 -12.08 2.32
CA ILE A 216 8.36 -11.76 3.50
C ILE A 216 8.54 -10.25 3.62
N ALA A 217 8.83 -9.80 4.82
CA ALA A 217 9.20 -8.41 5.08
C ALA A 217 10.66 -8.19 4.60
N GLU A 218 10.89 -7.14 3.84
CA GLU A 218 12.19 -6.83 3.21
C GLU A 218 12.49 -5.34 3.19
N ASP A 219 13.77 -5.01 3.17
CA ASP A 219 14.29 -3.65 3.13
C ASP A 219 14.45 -3.15 1.68
N ILE A 220 13.37 -3.13 0.90
CA ILE A 220 13.41 -2.77 -0.53
C ILE A 220 12.87 -1.36 -0.86
N TYR A 221 12.02 -0.80 -0.02
CA TYR A 221 11.42 0.52 -0.28
C TYR A 221 12.16 1.63 0.45
N ASP A 222 12.60 2.66 -0.31
CA ASP A 222 13.38 3.79 0.21
C ASP A 222 12.57 5.09 0.16
N TYR A 223 11.65 5.19 1.10
CA TYR A 223 10.84 6.39 1.39
C TYR A 223 10.57 6.44 2.89
N ALA A 224 9.98 7.53 3.39
CA ALA A 224 9.69 7.66 4.83
C ALA A 224 8.71 6.55 5.27
N GLY A 225 9.14 5.71 6.20
CA GLY A 225 8.39 4.51 6.64
C GLY A 225 8.66 3.27 5.80
N GLY A 226 9.46 3.37 4.75
CA GLY A 226 9.87 2.21 3.95
C GLY A 226 10.91 1.34 4.66
N GLY A 227 10.99 0.07 4.26
CA GLY A 227 11.85 -0.94 4.90
C GLY A 227 13.32 -0.55 5.01
N VAL A 228 13.86 0.16 4.00
CA VAL A 228 15.26 0.63 4.02
C VAL A 228 15.50 1.56 5.22
N GLY A 229 14.61 2.53 5.43
CA GLY A 229 14.70 3.46 6.55
C GLY A 229 14.51 2.77 7.90
N LEU A 230 13.53 1.88 8.00
CA LEU A 230 13.23 1.13 9.22
C LEU A 230 14.42 0.27 9.67
N LYS A 231 15.08 -0.39 8.73
CA LYS A 231 16.27 -1.20 9.02
C LYS A 231 17.43 -0.32 9.53
N LYS A 232 17.63 0.87 8.91
CA LYS A 232 18.65 1.83 9.35
C LYS A 232 18.37 2.36 10.77
N MET A 233 17.10 2.49 11.15
CA MET A 233 16.70 2.86 12.51
C MET A 233 17.02 1.80 13.55
N GLY A 234 17.18 0.53 13.14
CA GLY A 234 17.45 -0.59 14.04
C GLY A 234 16.30 -1.58 14.18
N VAL A 235 15.24 -1.45 13.39
CA VAL A 235 14.13 -2.42 13.38
C VAL A 235 14.64 -3.75 12.82
N VAL A 236 14.29 -4.85 13.49
CA VAL A 236 14.72 -6.22 13.14
C VAL A 236 13.65 -6.87 12.25
N PHE A 237 14.03 -7.33 11.09
CA PHE A 237 13.12 -7.98 10.13
C PHE A 237 13.15 -9.51 10.36
N ALA A 238 12.09 -10.07 10.98
CA ALA A 238 11.95 -11.50 11.22
C ALA A 238 11.32 -12.18 10.00
N ARG A 239 12.15 -12.51 9.04
CA ARG A 239 11.74 -13.02 7.73
C ARG A 239 11.07 -14.39 7.83
N GLY A 240 9.96 -14.58 7.10
CA GLY A 240 9.27 -15.87 7.02
C GLY A 240 8.45 -16.26 8.24
N LEU A 241 8.35 -15.38 9.25
CA LEU A 241 7.48 -15.59 10.40
C LEU A 241 6.22 -14.72 10.30
N ASN A 242 5.13 -15.21 10.87
CA ASN A 242 3.96 -14.39 11.15
C ASN A 242 4.10 -13.74 12.54
N GLY A 243 3.24 -12.78 12.86
CA GLY A 243 3.32 -12.03 14.12
C GLY A 243 3.36 -12.90 15.37
N PRO A 244 2.42 -13.87 15.54
CA PRO A 244 2.45 -14.75 16.71
C PRO A 244 3.77 -15.51 16.90
N LYS A 245 4.38 -16.01 15.83
CA LYS A 245 5.65 -16.73 15.90
C LYS A 245 6.83 -15.79 16.19
N ALA A 246 6.83 -14.61 15.57
CA ALA A 246 7.82 -13.56 15.83
C ALA A 246 7.75 -13.12 17.30
N ARG A 247 6.53 -13.00 17.86
CA ARG A 247 6.31 -12.67 19.28
C ARG A 247 6.93 -13.74 20.18
N ILE A 248 6.69 -15.03 19.91
CA ILE A 248 7.28 -16.11 20.70
C ILE A 248 8.81 -16.07 20.59
N ARG A 249 9.36 -15.86 19.39
CA ARG A 249 10.82 -15.75 19.20
C ARG A 249 11.38 -14.57 20.01
N LEU A 250 10.70 -13.42 20.00
CA LEU A 250 11.13 -12.24 20.78
C LEU A 250 11.12 -12.54 22.28
N ILE A 251 10.05 -13.18 22.81
CA ILE A 251 9.96 -13.58 24.23
C ILE A 251 11.12 -14.51 24.60
N VAL A 252 11.37 -15.54 23.80
CA VAL A 252 12.48 -16.48 24.03
C VAL A 252 13.83 -15.76 24.02
N GLY A 253 14.04 -14.88 23.03
CA GLY A 253 15.28 -14.12 22.91
C GLY A 253 15.53 -13.20 24.11
N LEU A 254 14.49 -12.50 24.57
CA LEU A 254 14.57 -11.59 25.73
C LEU A 254 14.83 -12.33 27.05
N ASN A 255 14.37 -13.58 27.16
CA ASN A 255 14.56 -14.40 28.35
C ASN A 255 15.79 -15.32 28.26
N SER A 256 16.66 -15.09 27.26
CA SER A 256 17.93 -15.83 27.13
C SER A 256 19.10 -14.87 27.45
N GLU A 257 20.25 -15.43 27.77
CA GLU A 257 21.46 -14.66 28.17
C GLU A 257 22.16 -14.00 26.95
N LYS A 258 21.38 -13.52 25.94
CA LYS A 258 21.92 -12.91 24.72
C LYS A 258 22.24 -11.44 24.92
N ASN A 259 23.40 -11.02 24.46
CA ASN A 259 23.70 -9.59 24.33
C ASN A 259 22.89 -9.00 23.14
N PRO A 260 22.82 -7.67 22.98
CA PRO A 260 22.00 -7.07 21.94
C PRO A 260 22.31 -7.54 20.51
N ALA A 261 23.58 -7.80 20.18
CA ALA A 261 23.97 -8.28 18.85
C ALA A 261 23.51 -9.73 18.62
N GLU A 262 23.69 -10.57 19.61
CA GLU A 262 23.22 -11.96 19.59
C GLU A 262 21.69 -12.05 19.53
N LEU A 263 21.00 -11.15 20.23
CA LEU A 263 19.54 -11.07 20.20
C LEU A 263 19.07 -10.70 18.80
N LYS A 264 19.68 -9.68 18.20
CA LYS A 264 19.35 -9.27 16.82
C LYS A 264 19.53 -10.42 15.85
N GLU A 265 20.69 -11.10 15.88
CA GLU A 265 20.96 -12.25 15.00
C GLU A 265 19.91 -13.38 15.19
N PHE A 266 19.57 -13.68 16.44
CA PHE A 266 18.54 -14.67 16.77
C PHE A 266 17.17 -14.30 16.20
N LEU A 267 16.82 -13.02 16.24
CA LEU A 267 15.53 -12.53 15.76
C LEU A 267 15.44 -12.48 14.21
N GLU A 268 16.57 -12.32 13.51
CA GLU A 268 16.64 -12.27 12.05
C GLU A 268 16.58 -13.65 11.38
N GLN A 269 16.93 -14.73 12.09
CA GLN A 269 16.87 -16.12 11.60
C GLN A 269 15.44 -16.57 11.28
#